data_6a972ec6613d388b5bad3f502a3b0f5c
#
_entry.id   6a972ec6613d388b5bad3f502a3b0f5c
#
_cell.length_a   1.000
_cell.length_b   1.000
_cell.length_c   1.000
_cell.angle_alpha   90.00
_cell.angle_beta   90.00
_cell.angle_gamma   90.00
#
_symmetry.space_group_name_H-M   'P 1'
#
loop_
_entity.id
_entity.type
_entity.pdbx_description
1 polymer ?
#
loop_
_entity_poly.entity_id
_entity_poly.type
_entity_poly.pdbx_seq_one_letter_code
_entity_poly.pdbx_strand_id
1 'polypeptide(L)'
;VFTRGMADWLAESVRAVASQPDVQLVVRVHPGEMLGAGHPSVEIVRQVLPELPPGVVLLPPDSEVNTYDLIELAHLGLVYTTTVGLELAMFGVPVVVCGDTHYRGKGFTYDPTSMAEYLVQVGRLLHDPLGRSLTPEQVELAWRYAYLFFFEYPFPFPWHLLSFWEDLAARPLEQVVGEGARSPYARTLRALAGEPIKWSASRDALDQEEARLAPMGAAAEGQR
;
A
#
# COMPACT_ATOMS: atom_id res chain seq x y z
N VAL A 1 -0.44 17.85 4.04
CA VAL A 1 -1.85 18.13 4.36
C VAL A 1 -2.00 18.38 5.86
N PHE A 2 -1.41 17.53 6.71
CA PHE A 2 -1.48 17.64 8.17
C PHE A 2 -0.11 17.95 8.77
N THR A 3 -0.04 18.92 9.69
CA THR A 3 1.24 19.46 10.20
C THR A 3 2.00 18.48 11.09
N ARG A 4 1.28 17.63 11.83
CA ARG A 4 1.85 16.57 12.68
C ARG A 4 1.68 15.17 12.08
N GLY A 5 1.47 15.10 10.77
CA GLY A 5 1.38 13.84 10.05
C GLY A 5 0.15 13.00 10.39
N MET A 6 0.35 11.68 10.53
CA MET A 6 -0.72 10.70 10.75
C MET A 6 -1.52 10.96 12.05
N ALA A 7 -0.87 11.41 13.11
CA ALA A 7 -1.55 11.67 14.38
C ALA A 7 -2.61 12.78 14.27
N ASP A 8 -2.27 13.88 13.60
CA ASP A 8 -3.21 14.97 13.32
C ASP A 8 -4.35 14.49 12.42
N TRP A 9 -4.00 13.77 11.35
CA TRP A 9 -4.99 13.23 10.43
C TRP A 9 -5.99 12.31 11.15
N LEU A 10 -5.51 11.37 11.96
CA LEU A 10 -6.37 10.44 12.69
C LEU A 10 -7.29 11.17 13.67
N ALA A 11 -6.74 12.11 14.44
CA ALA A 11 -7.51 12.88 15.41
C ALA A 11 -8.62 13.71 14.74
N GLU A 12 -8.30 14.42 13.64
CA GLU A 12 -9.28 15.24 12.92
C GLU A 12 -10.33 14.38 12.19
N SER A 13 -9.92 13.25 11.62
CA SER A 13 -10.85 12.30 10.98
C SER A 13 -11.85 11.73 11.98
N VAL A 14 -11.38 11.31 13.15
CA VAL A 14 -12.26 10.78 14.21
C VAL A 14 -13.22 11.84 14.71
N ARG A 15 -12.77 13.08 14.95
CA ARG A 15 -13.66 14.20 15.37
C ARG A 15 -14.72 14.48 14.32
N ALA A 16 -14.32 14.60 13.06
CA ALA A 16 -15.21 14.98 11.98
C ALA A 16 -16.27 13.92 11.68
N VAL A 17 -15.89 12.64 11.68
CA VAL A 17 -16.80 11.54 11.29
C VAL A 17 -17.65 11.08 12.48
N ALA A 18 -17.09 10.96 13.69
CA ALA A 18 -17.83 10.52 14.88
C ALA A 18 -18.96 11.49 15.29
N SER A 19 -18.91 12.73 14.84
CA SER A 19 -19.96 13.73 15.08
C SER A 19 -21.13 13.68 14.08
N GLN A 20 -21.02 12.87 13.01
CA GLN A 20 -22.05 12.79 11.98
C GLN A 20 -23.17 11.85 12.40
N PRO A 21 -24.43 12.26 12.29
CA PRO A 21 -25.57 11.38 12.50
C PRO A 21 -25.59 10.30 11.39
N ASP A 22 -26.09 9.13 11.72
CA ASP A 22 -26.30 8.02 10.76
C ASP A 22 -25.03 7.49 10.06
N VAL A 23 -23.84 7.82 10.61
CA VAL A 23 -22.56 7.31 10.13
C VAL A 23 -21.95 6.37 11.17
N GLN A 24 -21.53 5.20 10.71
CA GLN A 24 -20.72 4.28 11.49
C GLN A 24 -19.25 4.46 11.12
N LEU A 25 -18.42 4.77 12.10
CA LEU A 25 -16.97 4.88 11.96
C LEU A 25 -16.28 3.61 12.47
N VAL A 26 -15.55 2.91 11.62
CA VAL A 26 -14.66 1.83 12.03
C VAL A 26 -13.22 2.30 11.91
N VAL A 27 -12.51 2.35 13.02
CA VAL A 27 -11.08 2.64 13.05
C VAL A 27 -10.32 1.32 13.16
N ARG A 28 -9.67 0.88 12.08
CA ARG A 28 -8.82 -0.32 12.06
C ARG A 28 -7.37 0.07 12.26
N VAL A 29 -6.82 -0.25 13.41
CA VAL A 29 -5.40 -0.03 13.70
C VAL A 29 -4.55 -1.08 12.98
N HIS A 30 -3.43 -0.64 12.40
CA HIS A 30 -2.56 -1.54 11.64
C HIS A 30 -1.91 -2.59 12.55
N PRO A 31 -1.94 -3.89 12.20
CA PRO A 31 -1.32 -4.94 13.01
C PRO A 31 0.18 -4.73 13.29
N GLY A 32 0.88 -4.01 12.41
CA GLY A 32 2.29 -3.65 12.60
C GLY A 32 2.57 -2.80 13.85
N GLU A 33 1.57 -2.16 14.45
CA GLU A 33 1.76 -1.46 15.74
C GLU A 33 2.06 -2.42 16.91
N MET A 34 1.78 -3.71 16.76
CA MET A 34 2.20 -4.73 17.74
C MET A 34 3.71 -4.92 17.81
N LEU A 35 4.44 -4.54 16.76
CA LEU A 35 5.91 -4.67 16.69
C LEU A 35 6.64 -3.49 17.36
N GLY A 36 5.90 -2.43 17.73
CA GLY A 36 6.43 -1.22 18.37
C GLY A 36 6.22 -1.18 19.88
N ALA A 37 6.73 -0.13 20.49
CA ALA A 37 6.44 0.18 21.90
C ALA A 37 5.14 1.00 22.00
N GLY A 38 4.04 0.37 22.43
CA GLY A 38 2.73 1.00 22.57
C GLY A 38 1.86 0.94 21.32
N HIS A 39 0.66 1.50 21.42
CA HIS A 39 -0.34 1.55 20.38
C HIS A 39 -0.80 3.00 20.13
N PRO A 40 0.02 3.82 19.47
CA PRO A 40 -0.21 5.25 19.35
C PRO A 40 -1.55 5.59 18.69
N SER A 41 -2.02 4.80 17.74
CA SER A 41 -3.32 5.04 17.09
C SER A 41 -4.49 4.82 18.06
N VAL A 42 -4.44 3.78 18.91
CA VAL A 42 -5.45 3.54 19.95
C VAL A 42 -5.48 4.71 20.94
N GLU A 43 -4.30 5.17 21.38
CA GLU A 43 -4.16 6.28 22.32
C GLU A 43 -4.72 7.58 21.74
N ILE A 44 -4.42 7.90 20.49
CA ILE A 44 -4.95 9.09 19.79
C ILE A 44 -6.48 9.03 19.74
N VAL A 45 -7.06 7.90 19.35
CA VAL A 45 -8.53 7.75 19.31
C VAL A 45 -9.13 7.94 20.71
N ARG A 46 -8.55 7.38 21.75
CA ARG A 46 -9.01 7.51 23.15
C ARG A 46 -8.82 8.91 23.71
N GLN A 47 -7.82 9.66 23.25
CA GLN A 47 -7.67 11.08 23.63
C GLN A 47 -8.77 11.96 22.99
N VAL A 48 -9.19 11.63 21.78
CA VAL A 48 -10.26 12.35 21.07
C VAL A 48 -11.64 11.95 21.59
N LEU A 49 -11.84 10.66 21.81
CA LEU A 49 -13.08 10.03 22.27
C LEU A 49 -12.76 9.14 23.50
N PRO A 50 -12.71 9.72 24.72
CA PRO A 50 -12.47 8.95 25.94
C PRO A 50 -13.50 7.81 26.13
N GLU A 51 -14.75 8.09 25.77
CA GLU A 51 -15.82 7.09 25.62
C GLU A 51 -16.24 7.01 24.16
N LEU A 52 -16.24 5.80 23.60
CA LEU A 52 -16.63 5.61 22.22
C LEU A 52 -18.17 5.68 22.12
N PRO A 53 -18.73 6.58 21.30
CA PRO A 53 -20.16 6.59 21.05
C PRO A 53 -20.60 5.32 20.27
N PRO A 54 -21.89 4.95 20.31
CA PRO A 54 -22.40 3.72 19.68
C PRO A 54 -22.06 3.56 18.20
N GLY A 55 -21.89 4.65 17.48
CA GLY A 55 -21.52 4.66 16.04
C GLY A 55 -20.02 4.49 15.78
N VAL A 56 -19.17 4.36 16.81
CA VAL A 56 -17.71 4.24 16.64
C VAL A 56 -17.20 2.91 17.13
N VAL A 57 -16.53 2.17 16.25
CA VAL A 57 -15.87 0.90 16.52
C VAL A 57 -14.37 1.08 16.38
N LEU A 58 -13.62 0.82 17.45
CA LEU A 58 -12.15 0.81 17.43
C LEU A 58 -11.66 -0.64 17.46
N LEU A 59 -11.02 -1.06 16.37
CA LEU A 59 -10.39 -2.37 16.23
C LEU A 59 -8.89 -2.24 16.50
N PRO A 60 -8.40 -2.75 17.63
CA PRO A 60 -6.99 -2.67 17.99
C PRO A 60 -6.12 -3.53 17.06
N PRO A 61 -4.78 -3.40 17.11
CA PRO A 61 -3.89 -4.07 16.18
C PRO A 61 -3.93 -5.61 16.26
N ASP A 62 -4.29 -6.17 17.40
CA ASP A 62 -4.47 -7.61 17.67
C ASP A 62 -5.88 -8.13 17.35
N SER A 63 -6.75 -7.30 16.79
CA SER A 63 -8.11 -7.71 16.39
C SER A 63 -8.08 -8.79 15.30
N GLU A 64 -8.85 -9.85 15.50
CA GLU A 64 -9.03 -10.96 14.55
C GLU A 64 -9.93 -10.61 13.35
N VAL A 65 -10.55 -9.43 13.35
CA VAL A 65 -11.42 -8.99 12.24
C VAL A 65 -10.60 -8.85 10.98
N ASN A 66 -11.03 -9.54 9.93
CA ASN A 66 -10.37 -9.48 8.63
C ASN A 66 -10.62 -8.12 7.96
N THR A 67 -9.56 -7.51 7.43
CA THR A 67 -9.66 -6.23 6.73
C THR A 67 -10.54 -6.32 5.48
N TYR A 68 -10.55 -7.44 4.78
CA TYR A 68 -11.38 -7.62 3.58
C TYR A 68 -12.87 -7.65 3.89
N ASP A 69 -13.29 -8.23 5.04
CA ASP A 69 -14.69 -8.18 5.48
C ASP A 69 -15.13 -6.73 5.75
N LEU A 70 -14.21 -5.88 6.23
CA LEU A 70 -14.47 -4.45 6.41
C LEU A 70 -14.59 -3.71 5.07
N ILE A 71 -13.77 -4.07 4.09
CA ILE A 71 -13.82 -3.48 2.74
C ILE A 71 -15.18 -3.73 2.09
N GLU A 72 -15.71 -4.94 2.21
CA GLU A 72 -17.03 -5.30 1.65
C GLU A 72 -18.20 -4.49 2.27
N LEU A 73 -18.04 -4.05 3.52
CA LEU A 73 -19.03 -3.25 4.24
C LEU A 73 -18.81 -1.74 4.09
N ALA A 74 -17.64 -1.32 3.61
CA ALA A 74 -17.26 0.09 3.58
C ALA A 74 -17.96 0.86 2.46
N HIS A 75 -18.42 2.08 2.77
CA HIS A 75 -18.93 3.03 1.78
C HIS A 75 -17.91 4.15 1.48
N LEU A 76 -16.93 4.34 2.34
CA LEU A 76 -15.86 5.34 2.22
C LEU A 76 -14.63 4.85 2.98
N GLY A 77 -13.48 4.92 2.35
CA GLY A 77 -12.19 4.70 2.98
C GLY A 77 -11.46 6.01 3.27
N LEU A 78 -10.95 6.14 4.50
CA LEU A 78 -10.06 7.24 4.90
C LEU A 78 -8.70 6.63 5.22
N VAL A 79 -7.68 6.96 4.45
CA VAL A 79 -6.36 6.35 4.60
C VAL A 79 -5.24 7.38 4.65
N TYR A 80 -4.17 7.06 5.37
CA TYR A 80 -2.97 7.89 5.41
C TYR A 80 -1.91 7.37 4.42
N THR A 81 -1.26 6.24 4.70
CA THR A 81 -0.18 5.67 3.86
C THR A 81 -0.32 4.17 3.60
N THR A 82 -1.44 3.55 3.93
CA THR A 82 -1.65 2.10 3.79
C THR A 82 -2.00 1.69 2.36
N THR A 83 -1.59 0.49 1.94
CA THR A 83 -1.99 -0.13 0.66
C THR A 83 -3.47 -0.48 0.60
N VAL A 84 -4.16 -0.59 1.73
CA VAL A 84 -5.61 -0.85 1.81
C VAL A 84 -6.42 0.19 1.01
N GLY A 85 -5.90 1.41 0.84
CA GLY A 85 -6.56 2.39 -0.02
C GLY A 85 -6.63 2.00 -1.50
N LEU A 86 -5.61 1.32 -2.02
CA LEU A 86 -5.66 0.74 -3.37
C LEU A 86 -6.66 -0.42 -3.44
N GLU A 87 -6.66 -1.27 -2.42
CA GLU A 87 -7.57 -2.42 -2.33
C GLU A 87 -9.03 -1.95 -2.28
N LEU A 88 -9.37 -0.96 -1.43
CA LEU A 88 -10.69 -0.33 -1.40
C LEU A 88 -11.11 0.18 -2.79
N ALA A 89 -10.22 0.87 -3.51
CA ALA A 89 -10.51 1.36 -4.85
C ALA A 89 -10.76 0.23 -5.85
N MET A 90 -10.06 -0.90 -5.74
CA MET A 90 -10.28 -2.10 -6.55
C MET A 90 -11.67 -2.73 -6.31
N PHE A 91 -12.20 -2.59 -5.10
CA PHE A 91 -13.59 -3.00 -4.75
C PHE A 91 -14.63 -1.91 -5.07
N GLY A 92 -14.22 -0.79 -5.66
CA GLY A 92 -15.12 0.29 -6.06
C GLY A 92 -15.50 1.24 -4.92
N VAL A 93 -14.85 1.12 -3.75
CA VAL A 93 -15.08 2.01 -2.61
C VAL A 93 -14.32 3.31 -2.81
N PRO A 94 -14.95 4.49 -2.70
CA PRO A 94 -14.26 5.77 -2.71
C PRO A 94 -13.24 5.87 -1.58
N VAL A 95 -12.08 6.43 -1.86
CA VAL A 95 -10.97 6.53 -0.90
C VAL A 95 -10.41 7.94 -0.87
N VAL A 96 -10.32 8.53 0.32
CA VAL A 96 -9.61 9.80 0.55
C VAL A 96 -8.23 9.51 1.11
N VAL A 97 -7.18 9.89 0.37
CA VAL A 97 -5.78 9.63 0.70
C VAL A 97 -5.11 10.91 1.18
N CYS A 98 -4.52 10.91 2.37
CA CYS A 98 -3.94 12.10 2.97
C CYS A 98 -2.41 12.10 3.09
N GLY A 99 -1.79 10.95 3.18
CA GLY A 99 -0.34 10.81 3.17
C GLY A 99 0.21 10.58 1.78
N ASP A 100 1.53 10.45 1.70
CA ASP A 100 2.22 10.12 0.46
C ASP A 100 2.17 8.62 0.23
N THR A 101 1.40 8.20 -0.78
CA THR A 101 1.30 6.81 -1.22
C THR A 101 1.70 6.70 -2.68
N HIS A 102 2.18 5.53 -3.09
CA HIS A 102 2.56 5.27 -4.47
C HIS A 102 1.38 5.37 -5.46
N TYR A 103 0.13 5.22 -4.98
CA TYR A 103 -1.08 5.26 -5.81
C TYR A 103 -1.83 6.61 -5.76
N ARG A 104 -1.40 7.58 -4.94
CA ARG A 104 -1.96 8.93 -4.89
C ARG A 104 -1.83 9.63 -6.25
N GLY A 105 -2.85 10.39 -6.66
CA GLY A 105 -2.84 11.14 -7.92
C GLY A 105 -2.97 10.28 -9.18
N LYS A 106 -3.43 9.02 -9.06
CA LYS A 106 -3.58 8.12 -10.21
C LYS A 106 -5.00 8.09 -10.80
N GLY A 107 -5.92 8.91 -10.28
CA GLY A 107 -7.24 9.11 -10.87
C GLY A 107 -8.36 8.23 -10.28
N PHE A 108 -8.06 7.35 -9.36
CA PHE A 108 -9.04 6.48 -8.67
C PHE A 108 -9.15 6.75 -7.17
N THR A 109 -8.49 7.79 -6.66
CA THR A 109 -8.58 8.25 -5.27
C THR A 109 -8.92 9.74 -5.22
N TYR A 110 -9.38 10.20 -4.05
CA TYR A 110 -9.55 11.60 -3.73
C TYR A 110 -8.33 12.06 -2.92
N ASP A 111 -7.61 13.05 -3.43
CA ASP A 111 -6.27 13.40 -2.98
C ASP A 111 -6.19 14.87 -2.50
N PRO A 112 -6.85 15.22 -1.38
CA PRO A 112 -6.87 16.59 -0.89
C PRO A 112 -5.46 17.13 -0.61
N THR A 113 -5.25 18.41 -0.85
CA THR A 113 -3.96 19.08 -0.68
C THR A 113 -3.88 19.90 0.61
N SER A 114 -5.02 20.08 1.29
CA SER A 114 -5.11 20.76 2.58
C SER A 114 -6.10 20.09 3.52
N MET A 115 -5.99 20.39 4.83
CA MET A 115 -6.95 19.90 5.82
C MET A 115 -8.37 20.39 5.55
N ALA A 116 -8.53 21.64 5.11
CA ALA A 116 -9.84 22.20 4.79
C ALA A 116 -10.49 21.45 3.61
N GLU A 117 -9.72 21.18 2.56
CA GLU A 117 -10.17 20.38 1.42
C GLU A 117 -10.52 18.95 1.84
N TYR A 118 -9.70 18.33 2.70
CA TYR A 118 -9.97 17.01 3.26
C TYR A 118 -11.32 16.93 3.95
N LEU A 119 -11.59 17.83 4.89
CA LEU A 119 -12.84 17.84 5.65
C LEU A 119 -14.06 18.08 4.75
N VAL A 120 -13.95 18.98 3.78
CA VAL A 120 -15.00 19.23 2.77
C VAL A 120 -15.24 17.97 1.93
N GLN A 121 -14.17 17.32 1.46
CA GLN A 121 -14.26 16.11 0.64
C GLN A 121 -14.90 14.95 1.41
N VAL A 122 -14.49 14.73 2.66
CA VAL A 122 -15.06 13.69 3.53
C VAL A 122 -16.53 13.96 3.78
N GLY A 123 -16.90 15.20 4.17
CA GLY A 123 -18.30 15.57 4.39
C GLY A 123 -19.17 15.37 3.15
N ARG A 124 -18.66 15.73 1.97
CA ARG A 124 -19.36 15.50 0.71
C ARG A 124 -19.60 14.03 0.44
N LEU A 125 -18.57 13.19 0.56
CA LEU A 125 -18.65 11.75 0.25
C LEU A 125 -19.52 10.99 1.25
N LEU A 126 -19.56 11.40 2.51
CA LEU A 126 -20.42 10.78 3.52
C LEU A 126 -21.91 10.97 3.22
N HIS A 127 -22.29 12.13 2.64
CA HIS A 127 -23.69 12.51 2.43
C HIS A 127 -24.16 12.44 0.97
N ASP A 128 -23.27 12.18 0.02
CA ASP A 128 -23.61 12.05 -1.40
C ASP A 128 -23.99 10.61 -1.75
N PRO A 129 -25.26 10.32 -2.03
CA PRO A 129 -25.68 8.97 -2.42
C PRO A 129 -25.03 8.47 -3.73
N LEU A 130 -24.67 9.41 -4.62
CA LEU A 130 -23.99 9.10 -5.89
C LEU A 130 -22.48 8.92 -5.73
N GLY A 131 -21.91 9.45 -4.67
CA GLY A 131 -20.48 9.35 -4.33
C GLY A 131 -20.09 8.07 -3.59
N ARG A 132 -21.03 7.12 -3.41
CA ARG A 132 -20.77 5.89 -2.65
C ARG A 132 -20.05 4.79 -3.43
N SER A 133 -19.73 5.01 -4.69
CA SER A 133 -19.00 4.06 -5.51
C SER A 133 -18.15 4.78 -6.53
N LEU A 134 -16.98 4.22 -6.82
CA LEU A 134 -16.15 4.67 -7.95
C LEU A 134 -16.83 4.28 -9.27
N THR A 135 -16.51 5.02 -10.35
CA THR A 135 -16.97 4.64 -11.69
C THR A 135 -16.27 3.36 -12.15
N PRO A 136 -16.88 2.59 -13.09
CA PRO A 136 -16.23 1.40 -13.65
C PRO A 136 -14.82 1.67 -14.20
N GLU A 137 -14.61 2.85 -14.81
CA GLU A 137 -13.31 3.26 -15.35
C GLU A 137 -12.28 3.49 -14.24
N GLN A 138 -12.69 4.05 -13.11
CA GLN A 138 -11.82 4.24 -11.95
C GLN A 138 -11.44 2.90 -11.30
N VAL A 139 -12.39 1.98 -11.21
CA VAL A 139 -12.14 0.61 -10.71
C VAL A 139 -11.17 -0.13 -11.63
N GLU A 140 -11.39 -0.07 -12.95
CA GLU A 140 -10.49 -0.67 -13.93
C GLU A 140 -9.07 -0.08 -13.82
N LEU A 141 -8.97 1.24 -13.66
CA LEU A 141 -7.68 1.92 -13.47
C LEU A 141 -6.97 1.47 -12.20
N ALA A 142 -7.70 1.28 -11.09
CA ALA A 142 -7.14 0.76 -9.84
C ALA A 142 -6.60 -0.67 -10.02
N TRP A 143 -7.35 -1.55 -10.70
CA TRP A 143 -6.92 -2.91 -11.01
C TRP A 143 -5.69 -2.95 -11.92
N ARG A 144 -5.67 -2.14 -12.98
CA ARG A 144 -4.49 -2.02 -13.86
C ARG A 144 -3.27 -1.52 -13.10
N TYR A 145 -3.45 -0.53 -12.24
CA TYR A 145 -2.37 -0.01 -11.42
C TYR A 145 -1.84 -1.08 -10.45
N ALA A 146 -2.73 -1.81 -9.76
CA ALA A 146 -2.37 -2.89 -8.86
C ALA A 146 -1.59 -4.00 -9.60
N TYR A 147 -2.06 -4.41 -10.79
CA TYR A 147 -1.35 -5.40 -11.59
C TYR A 147 0.08 -4.95 -11.94
N LEU A 148 0.23 -3.72 -12.44
CA LEU A 148 1.55 -3.18 -12.76
C LEU A 148 2.45 -3.10 -11.52
N PHE A 149 1.91 -2.60 -10.41
CA PHE A 149 2.66 -2.39 -9.19
C PHE A 149 3.10 -3.71 -8.53
N PHE A 150 2.24 -4.72 -8.48
CA PHE A 150 2.55 -5.97 -7.78
C PHE A 150 3.19 -7.04 -8.66
N PHE A 151 2.99 -7.01 -9.98
CA PHE A 151 3.41 -8.10 -10.86
C PHE A 151 4.38 -7.69 -11.97
N GLU A 152 4.25 -6.49 -12.55
CA GLU A 152 5.10 -6.07 -13.66
C GLU A 152 6.36 -5.30 -13.20
N TYR A 153 6.23 -4.42 -12.21
CA TYR A 153 7.33 -3.56 -11.78
C TYR A 153 8.23 -4.11 -10.67
N PRO A 154 7.82 -5.06 -9.79
CA PRO A 154 8.73 -5.55 -8.78
C PRO A 154 9.94 -6.24 -9.39
N PHE A 155 11.12 -5.85 -8.93
CA PHE A 155 12.33 -6.58 -9.22
C PHE A 155 12.56 -7.67 -8.17
N PRO A 156 13.01 -8.85 -8.57
CA PRO A 156 13.41 -9.88 -7.61
C PRO A 156 14.54 -9.35 -6.73
N PHE A 157 14.39 -9.51 -5.42
CA PHE A 157 15.39 -9.09 -4.44
C PHE A 157 15.82 -10.27 -3.59
N PRO A 158 17.12 -10.45 -3.30
CA PRO A 158 17.62 -11.66 -2.69
C PRO A 158 17.32 -11.81 -1.20
N TRP A 159 16.98 -10.73 -0.52
CA TRP A 159 16.79 -10.68 0.93
C TRP A 159 15.43 -10.10 1.29
N HIS A 160 14.78 -10.67 2.30
CA HIS A 160 13.51 -10.15 2.80
C HIS A 160 13.76 -9.02 3.81
N LEU A 161 12.98 -7.94 3.76
CA LEU A 161 13.20 -6.78 4.62
C LEU A 161 13.07 -7.07 6.12
N LEU A 162 12.14 -7.97 6.50
CA LEU A 162 11.91 -8.32 7.90
C LEU A 162 12.97 -9.29 8.47
N SER A 163 13.59 -10.12 7.62
CA SER A 163 14.63 -11.09 7.98
C SER A 163 15.95 -10.79 7.28
N PHE A 164 16.20 -9.50 7.01
CA PHE A 164 17.32 -9.07 6.17
C PHE A 164 18.68 -9.62 6.61
N TRP A 165 18.96 -9.59 7.91
CA TRP A 165 20.26 -10.02 8.43
C TRP A 165 20.46 -11.53 8.38
N GLU A 166 19.40 -12.30 8.64
CA GLU A 166 19.39 -13.76 8.54
C GLU A 166 19.54 -14.18 7.07
N ASP A 167 18.80 -13.54 6.17
CA ASP A 167 18.84 -13.82 4.74
C ASP A 167 20.20 -13.43 4.15
N LEU A 168 20.79 -12.31 4.57
CA LEU A 168 22.11 -11.86 4.14
C LEU A 168 23.20 -12.83 4.65
N ALA A 169 23.07 -13.35 5.86
CA ALA A 169 24.00 -14.36 6.40
C ALA A 169 23.89 -15.69 5.64
N ALA A 170 22.66 -16.11 5.28
CA ALA A 170 22.40 -17.33 4.52
C ALA A 170 22.81 -17.21 3.03
N ARG A 171 22.73 -16.02 2.47
CA ARG A 171 23.06 -15.70 1.08
C ARG A 171 23.87 -14.41 1.02
N PRO A 172 25.18 -14.47 1.25
CA PRO A 172 26.08 -13.29 1.24
C PRO A 172 26.07 -12.54 -0.07
N LEU A 173 26.32 -11.22 -0.01
CA LEU A 173 26.34 -10.34 -1.17
C LEU A 173 27.33 -10.82 -2.24
N GLU A 174 28.49 -11.31 -1.84
CA GLU A 174 29.54 -11.82 -2.73
C GLU A 174 29.03 -13.01 -3.57
N GLN A 175 28.21 -13.87 -2.98
CA GLN A 175 27.59 -14.99 -3.69
C GLN A 175 26.59 -14.48 -4.73
N VAL A 176 25.69 -13.57 -4.34
CA VAL A 176 24.65 -13.01 -5.22
C VAL A 176 25.28 -12.26 -6.40
N VAL A 177 26.30 -11.46 -6.15
CA VAL A 177 27.03 -10.71 -7.19
C VAL A 177 27.90 -11.64 -8.04
N GLY A 178 28.53 -12.66 -7.43
CA GLY A 178 29.40 -13.61 -8.10
C GLY A 178 28.71 -14.47 -9.17
N GLU A 179 27.41 -14.66 -9.10
CA GLU A 179 26.61 -15.33 -10.13
C GLU A 179 26.54 -14.53 -11.44
N GLY A 180 26.79 -13.20 -11.39
CA GLY A 180 26.81 -12.31 -12.54
C GLY A 180 25.49 -12.33 -13.33
N ALA A 181 25.58 -12.43 -14.66
CA ALA A 181 24.41 -12.46 -15.55
C ALA A 181 23.50 -13.70 -15.38
N ARG A 182 23.96 -14.73 -14.67
CA ARG A 182 23.16 -15.93 -14.37
C ARG A 182 22.31 -15.78 -13.11
N SER A 183 22.55 -14.74 -12.33
CA SER A 183 21.78 -14.45 -11.12
C SER A 183 20.34 -14.09 -11.48
N PRO A 184 19.31 -14.66 -10.82
CA PRO A 184 17.93 -14.20 -10.96
C PRO A 184 17.76 -12.73 -10.52
N TYR A 185 18.76 -12.16 -9.86
CA TYR A 185 18.79 -10.77 -9.38
C TYR A 185 19.64 -9.83 -10.27
N ALA A 186 20.17 -10.33 -11.41
CA ALA A 186 21.10 -9.58 -12.24
C ALA A 186 20.55 -8.23 -12.68
N ARG A 187 19.26 -8.17 -13.08
CA ARG A 187 18.58 -6.91 -13.45
C ARG A 187 18.48 -5.94 -12.27
N THR A 188 18.11 -6.43 -11.10
CA THR A 188 18.04 -5.62 -9.87
C THR A 188 19.41 -5.05 -9.53
N LEU A 189 20.46 -5.87 -9.60
CA LEU A 189 21.83 -5.44 -9.30
C LEU A 189 22.33 -4.40 -10.31
N ARG A 190 22.04 -4.56 -11.60
CA ARG A 190 22.37 -3.55 -12.63
C ARG A 190 21.64 -2.23 -12.39
N ALA A 191 20.32 -2.29 -12.06
CA ALA A 191 19.54 -1.10 -11.73
C ALA A 191 20.11 -0.37 -10.50
N LEU A 192 20.50 -1.09 -9.44
CA LEU A 192 21.15 -0.53 -8.26
C LEU A 192 22.54 0.06 -8.60
N ALA A 193 23.22 -0.48 -9.60
CA ALA A 193 24.50 0.06 -10.10
C ALA A 193 24.31 1.29 -11.04
N GLY A 194 23.08 1.73 -11.28
CA GLY A 194 22.75 2.93 -12.06
C GLY A 194 22.39 2.68 -13.52
N GLU A 195 22.17 1.43 -13.93
CA GLU A 195 21.64 1.12 -15.27
C GLU A 195 20.19 1.61 -15.37
N PRO A 196 19.80 2.33 -16.45
CA PRO A 196 18.46 2.84 -16.61
C PRO A 196 17.40 1.73 -16.67
N ILE A 197 16.30 1.89 -15.94
CA ILE A 197 15.19 0.95 -15.93
C ILE A 197 14.26 1.23 -17.13
N LYS A 198 13.95 0.20 -17.91
CA LYS A 198 13.03 0.28 -19.04
C LYS A 198 11.57 0.09 -18.59
N TRP A 199 11.01 1.08 -17.92
CA TRP A 199 9.66 1.02 -17.33
C TRP A 199 8.53 0.76 -18.34
N SER A 200 8.75 1.03 -19.63
CA SER A 200 7.77 0.79 -20.70
C SER A 200 7.80 -0.63 -21.27
N ALA A 201 8.79 -1.42 -20.93
CA ALA A 201 8.86 -2.82 -21.35
C ALA A 201 8.07 -3.71 -20.40
N SER A 202 7.30 -4.66 -20.94
CA SER A 202 6.65 -5.68 -20.12
C SER A 202 7.71 -6.59 -19.45
N ARG A 203 7.33 -7.23 -18.33
CA ARG A 203 8.20 -8.18 -17.65
C ARG A 203 8.67 -9.30 -18.57
N ASP A 204 7.76 -9.87 -19.36
CA ASP A 204 8.09 -10.92 -20.34
C ASP A 204 9.12 -10.46 -21.37
N ALA A 205 9.03 -9.21 -21.85
CA ALA A 205 10.01 -8.66 -22.77
C ALA A 205 11.39 -8.50 -22.12
N LEU A 206 11.43 -8.07 -20.86
CA LEU A 206 12.67 -7.95 -20.08
C LEU A 206 13.29 -9.31 -19.79
N ASP A 207 12.49 -10.30 -19.44
CA ASP A 207 12.96 -11.67 -19.16
C ASP A 207 13.49 -12.35 -20.42
N GLN A 208 12.86 -12.10 -21.60
CA GLN A 208 13.37 -12.57 -22.91
C GLN A 208 14.69 -11.88 -23.27
N GLU A 209 14.84 -10.59 -23.01
CA GLU A 209 16.11 -9.87 -23.23
C GLU A 209 17.23 -10.45 -22.35
N GLU A 210 16.95 -10.71 -21.08
CA GLU A 210 17.90 -11.33 -20.15
C GLU A 210 18.30 -12.75 -20.57
N ALA A 211 17.34 -13.54 -21.02
CA ALA A 211 17.61 -14.89 -21.52
C ALA A 211 18.51 -14.89 -22.77
N ARG A 212 18.42 -13.85 -23.63
CA ARG A 212 19.30 -13.66 -24.80
C ARG A 212 20.70 -13.18 -24.41
N LEU A 213 20.83 -12.41 -23.33
CA LEU A 213 22.10 -11.88 -22.85
C LEU A 213 22.86 -12.89 -21.96
N ALA A 214 22.17 -13.90 -21.45
CA ALA A 214 22.83 -15.00 -20.73
C ALA A 214 23.79 -15.72 -21.67
N PRO A 215 25.07 -15.91 -21.30
CA PRO A 215 26.05 -16.54 -22.19
C PRO A 215 25.62 -17.96 -22.55
N MET A 216 25.63 -18.29 -23.84
CA MET A 216 25.35 -19.62 -24.41
C MET A 216 26.40 -20.69 -24.00
N GLY A 217 26.77 -20.75 -22.72
CA GLY A 217 27.93 -21.48 -22.24
C GLY A 217 27.69 -22.56 -21.19
N ALA A 218 26.43 -23.00 -20.92
CA ALA A 218 26.17 -24.00 -19.87
C ALA A 218 25.61 -25.35 -20.36
N ALA A 219 25.65 -25.63 -21.66
CA ALA A 219 25.12 -26.90 -22.22
C ALA A 219 26.17 -27.96 -22.55
N ALA A 220 27.42 -27.84 -22.08
CA ALA A 220 28.50 -28.73 -22.49
C ALA A 220 29.35 -29.38 -21.38
N GLU A 221 28.91 -29.40 -20.12
CA GLU A 221 29.66 -30.11 -19.04
C GLU A 221 28.81 -31.13 -18.27
N GLY A 222 27.96 -31.87 -18.96
CA GLY A 222 27.10 -32.91 -18.37
C GLY A 222 27.24 -34.28 -19.03
N GLN A 223 28.32 -34.56 -19.74
CA GLN A 223 28.64 -35.90 -20.28
C GLN A 223 30.15 -36.13 -20.31
N ARG A 224 30.72 -36.51 -19.17
CA ARG A 224 31.86 -37.42 -19.09
C ARG A 224 31.85 -38.16 -17.76
#